data_5fa7d9a2755640bf64e4bd81a2ccfa31
#
_entry.id   5fa7d9a2755640bf64e4bd81a2ccfa31
#
_cell.length_a   1.000
_cell.length_b   1.000
_cell.length_c   1.000
_cell.angle_alpha   90.00
_cell.angle_beta   90.00
_cell.angle_gamma   90.00
#
_symmetry.space_group_name_H-M   'P 1'
#
loop_
_entity.id
_entity.type
_entity.pdbx_description
1 polymer ?
#
loop_
_entity_poly.entity_id
_entity_poly.type
_entity_poly.pdbx_seq_one_letter_code
_entity_poly.pdbx_strand_id
1 'polypeptide(L)'
;MQCTAETTASFGPYKLASYQADKEYVLDKNEYYFGNVDGQYQTTSIVVSCVKEPSTRLEMFLSGELDTYGLTKDDIETYGSSDYAYYTVGESTFFMAMNPGVEGLEAAQKAAGDNINKTILSLKSFREALCYSLDRDAFNAAVNPLSSAAFGLYSNSIISDPEEGIAYRDTEEAKNVLANFWGLSDDIGEGLMYETVDEAVDSITGYNLEMAQEKFNEAYDEAIASGLMDEDDVIEIKIGLPNSESTFYNKGNEFLVNCYTEAVKGTSLEGKLTFSVDDTLGNGFGEALRSQQVDLLFGVGWTGAALDPYSLMEAYTSSEYQYDPSWDTKSADVDITLTDGVTYTATAWDWTQAMLGEAVTIKAEDGTTKEFSAGSADDNSEDRFEVL
;
A
#
# COMPACT_ATOMS: atom_id res chain seq x y z
N MET A 1 7.36 3.91 -29.70
CA MET A 1 8.77 4.26 -30.00
C MET A 1 9.58 3.03 -29.60
N GLN A 2 10.41 2.48 -30.46
CA GLN A 2 11.24 1.32 -30.08
C GLN A 2 12.44 1.84 -29.26
N CYS A 3 12.66 1.30 -28.06
CA CYS A 3 13.85 1.55 -27.27
C CYS A 3 15.05 0.87 -27.94
N THR A 4 16.09 1.65 -28.23
CA THR A 4 17.38 1.17 -28.72
C THR A 4 18.49 1.76 -27.87
N ALA A 5 19.67 1.16 -27.89
CA ALA A 5 20.84 1.72 -27.19
C ALA A 5 21.12 3.18 -27.59
N GLU A 6 20.82 3.55 -28.84
CA GLU A 6 21.07 4.89 -29.40
C GLU A 6 20.01 5.92 -28.98
N THR A 7 18.78 5.48 -28.66
CA THR A 7 17.64 6.37 -28.35
C THR A 7 17.30 6.41 -26.86
N THR A 8 17.98 5.62 -26.03
CA THR A 8 17.74 5.55 -24.59
C THR A 8 18.78 6.37 -23.83
N ALA A 9 18.33 7.43 -23.15
CA ALA A 9 19.15 8.19 -22.23
C ALA A 9 19.31 7.43 -20.90
N SER A 10 20.50 7.47 -20.32
CA SER A 10 20.81 6.80 -19.05
C SER A 10 21.33 7.83 -18.05
N PHE A 11 20.71 7.91 -16.89
CA PHE A 11 21.11 8.77 -15.77
C PHE A 11 21.83 7.98 -14.67
N GLY A 12 21.83 6.67 -14.74
CA GLY A 12 22.37 5.77 -13.74
C GLY A 12 23.80 5.29 -14.04
N PRO A 13 24.34 4.42 -13.16
CA PRO A 13 25.69 3.86 -13.29
C PRO A 13 25.86 2.91 -14.48
N TYR A 14 24.77 2.48 -15.10
CA TYR A 14 24.78 1.62 -16.29
C TYR A 14 23.93 2.24 -17.40
N LYS A 15 24.29 1.97 -18.64
CA LYS A 15 23.61 2.41 -19.86
C LYS A 15 23.23 1.21 -20.73
N LEU A 16 22.12 1.31 -21.46
CA LEU A 16 21.68 0.28 -22.38
C LEU A 16 22.67 0.14 -23.54
N ALA A 17 23.30 -1.01 -23.67
CA ALA A 17 24.23 -1.35 -24.73
C ALA A 17 23.53 -2.11 -25.88
N SER A 18 22.62 -3.02 -25.57
CA SER A 18 21.79 -3.70 -26.56
C SER A 18 20.43 -4.10 -25.98
N TYR A 19 19.44 -4.25 -26.86
CA TYR A 19 18.10 -4.72 -26.50
C TYR A 19 17.51 -5.59 -27.59
N GLN A 20 17.09 -6.78 -27.23
CA GLN A 20 16.33 -7.69 -28.06
C GLN A 20 15.05 -8.10 -27.33
N ALA A 21 13.90 -7.66 -27.84
CA ALA A 21 12.60 -7.94 -27.22
C ALA A 21 12.41 -9.46 -26.99
N ASP A 22 11.88 -9.82 -25.84
CA ASP A 22 11.59 -11.20 -25.40
C ASP A 22 12.82 -12.14 -25.37
N LYS A 23 14.02 -11.61 -25.47
CA LYS A 23 15.24 -12.40 -25.47
C LYS A 23 16.25 -11.93 -24.44
N GLU A 24 16.78 -10.72 -24.59
CA GLU A 24 17.87 -10.26 -23.74
C GLU A 24 18.07 -8.72 -23.84
N TYR A 25 18.61 -8.12 -22.78
CA TYR A 25 19.22 -6.81 -22.88
C TYR A 25 20.55 -6.77 -22.13
N VAL A 26 21.42 -5.88 -22.58
CA VAL A 26 22.76 -5.71 -22.01
C VAL A 26 22.91 -4.26 -21.53
N LEU A 27 23.38 -4.12 -20.31
CA LEU A 27 23.72 -2.85 -19.70
C LEU A 27 25.23 -2.79 -19.50
N ASP A 28 25.90 -1.79 -20.06
CA ASP A 28 27.33 -1.54 -19.84
C ASP A 28 27.53 -0.40 -18.84
N LYS A 29 28.61 -0.46 -18.08
CA LYS A 29 28.98 0.59 -17.14
C LYS A 29 28.99 1.96 -17.83
N ASN A 30 28.39 2.95 -17.17
CA ASN A 30 28.34 4.33 -17.62
C ASN A 30 29.48 5.14 -16.99
N GLU A 31 30.55 5.32 -17.73
CA GLU A 31 31.75 6.05 -17.28
C GLU A 31 31.47 7.56 -16.99
N TYR A 32 30.34 8.07 -17.47
CA TYR A 32 29.92 9.46 -17.28
C TYR A 32 28.95 9.65 -16.13
N TYR A 33 28.66 8.59 -15.38
CA TYR A 33 27.74 8.69 -14.24
C TYR A 33 28.33 9.58 -13.14
N PHE A 34 27.63 10.67 -12.81
CA PHE A 34 28.11 11.70 -11.87
C PHE A 34 28.22 11.19 -10.42
N GLY A 35 27.40 10.19 -10.03
CA GLY A 35 27.40 9.54 -8.72
C GLY A 35 28.39 8.38 -8.60
N ASN A 36 29.37 8.28 -9.52
CA ASN A 36 30.35 7.19 -9.49
C ASN A 36 31.39 7.45 -8.40
N VAL A 37 31.25 6.74 -7.27
CA VAL A 37 32.22 6.72 -6.18
C VAL A 37 33.19 5.57 -6.42
N ASP A 38 34.49 5.80 -6.15
CA ASP A 38 35.54 4.80 -6.34
C ASP A 38 35.20 3.47 -5.63
N GLY A 39 35.12 2.40 -6.43
CA GLY A 39 34.86 1.05 -5.95
C GLY A 39 33.38 0.68 -5.74
N GLN A 40 32.45 1.61 -5.93
CA GLN A 40 31.00 1.35 -5.73
C GLN A 40 30.42 0.47 -6.85
N TYR A 41 30.69 0.80 -8.11
CA TYR A 41 30.17 0.08 -9.27
C TYR A 41 31.31 -0.65 -9.99
N GLN A 42 31.57 -1.90 -9.60
CA GLN A 42 32.69 -2.67 -10.13
C GLN A 42 32.32 -3.52 -11.35
N THR A 43 31.05 -3.92 -11.45
CA THR A 43 30.56 -4.70 -12.59
C THR A 43 30.65 -3.87 -13.86
N THR A 44 31.26 -4.42 -14.92
CA THR A 44 31.47 -3.73 -16.20
C THR A 44 30.31 -3.88 -17.15
N SER A 45 29.60 -5.02 -17.10
CA SER A 45 28.45 -5.33 -17.95
C SER A 45 27.47 -6.23 -17.22
N ILE A 46 26.17 -6.00 -17.42
CA ILE A 46 25.09 -6.81 -16.87
C ILE A 46 24.26 -7.33 -18.05
N VAL A 47 24.16 -8.65 -18.15
CA VAL A 47 23.36 -9.32 -19.18
C VAL A 47 22.07 -9.84 -18.54
N VAL A 48 20.92 -9.43 -19.02
CA VAL A 48 19.63 -9.88 -18.52
C VAL A 48 18.93 -10.68 -19.59
N SER A 49 18.78 -11.98 -19.35
CA SER A 49 18.13 -12.94 -20.26
C SER A 49 16.66 -13.12 -19.91
N CYS A 50 15.79 -13.06 -20.92
CA CYS A 50 14.36 -13.32 -20.75
C CYS A 50 14.09 -14.82 -20.91
N VAL A 51 14.07 -15.55 -19.78
CA VAL A 51 13.73 -16.97 -19.72
C VAL A 51 12.40 -17.12 -18.98
N LYS A 52 11.34 -17.52 -19.69
CA LYS A 52 9.97 -17.52 -19.14
C LYS A 52 9.76 -18.58 -18.06
N GLU A 53 10.29 -19.79 -18.26
CA GLU A 53 10.05 -20.92 -17.37
C GLU A 53 10.95 -20.87 -16.13
N PRO A 54 10.37 -20.82 -14.89
CA PRO A 54 11.14 -20.76 -13.64
C PRO A 54 12.10 -21.93 -13.47
N SER A 55 11.66 -23.15 -13.78
CA SER A 55 12.52 -24.35 -13.67
C SER A 55 13.76 -24.27 -14.55
N THR A 56 13.63 -23.72 -15.77
CA THR A 56 14.79 -23.50 -16.65
C THR A 56 15.75 -22.46 -16.06
N ARG A 57 15.24 -21.36 -15.48
CA ARG A 57 16.09 -20.37 -14.80
C ARG A 57 16.85 -20.97 -13.61
N LEU A 58 16.17 -21.82 -12.83
CA LEU A 58 16.80 -22.53 -11.72
C LEU A 58 17.94 -23.45 -12.20
N GLU A 59 17.71 -24.22 -13.26
CA GLU A 59 18.73 -25.09 -13.87
C GLU A 59 19.93 -24.27 -14.37
N MET A 60 19.70 -23.15 -15.03
CA MET A 60 20.74 -22.23 -15.51
C MET A 60 21.56 -21.65 -14.34
N PHE A 61 20.90 -21.32 -13.23
CA PHE A 61 21.58 -20.86 -12.02
C PHE A 61 22.44 -22.00 -11.40
N LEU A 62 21.87 -23.16 -11.24
CA LEU A 62 22.58 -24.34 -10.68
C LEU A 62 23.75 -24.79 -11.56
N SER A 63 23.69 -24.57 -12.87
CA SER A 63 24.78 -24.87 -13.81
C SER A 63 25.83 -23.74 -13.91
N GLY A 64 25.60 -22.60 -13.27
CA GLY A 64 26.49 -21.44 -13.33
C GLY A 64 26.37 -20.59 -14.58
N GLU A 65 25.27 -20.72 -15.32
CA GLU A 65 24.96 -19.88 -16.49
C GLU A 65 24.29 -18.55 -16.07
N LEU A 66 23.73 -18.48 -14.84
CA LEU A 66 23.20 -17.27 -14.22
C LEU A 66 23.90 -16.99 -12.90
N ASP A 67 24.20 -15.74 -12.64
CA ASP A 67 24.79 -15.29 -11.37
C ASP A 67 23.70 -15.12 -10.28
N THR A 68 22.45 -14.88 -10.66
CA THR A 68 21.34 -14.68 -9.75
C THR A 68 20.07 -15.37 -10.25
N TYR A 69 19.25 -15.82 -9.30
CA TYR A 69 17.92 -16.39 -9.55
C TYR A 69 16.96 -15.99 -8.44
N GLY A 70 15.77 -15.51 -8.79
CA GLY A 70 14.72 -15.25 -7.81
C GLY A 70 13.95 -16.52 -7.49
N LEU A 71 14.05 -16.99 -6.23
CA LEU A 71 13.31 -18.17 -5.76
C LEU A 71 11.79 -17.95 -5.98
N THR A 72 11.14 -19.00 -6.48
CA THR A 72 9.68 -19.08 -6.48
C THR A 72 9.19 -19.80 -5.22
N LYS A 73 7.88 -19.73 -4.94
CA LYS A 73 7.33 -20.47 -3.79
C LYS A 73 7.58 -22.00 -3.87
N ASP A 74 7.65 -22.54 -5.09
CA ASP A 74 7.87 -23.99 -5.29
C ASP A 74 9.33 -24.39 -5.02
N ASP A 75 10.25 -23.42 -5.02
CA ASP A 75 11.68 -23.62 -4.75
C ASP A 75 12.01 -23.52 -3.26
N ILE A 76 11.17 -22.86 -2.44
CA ILE A 76 11.48 -22.51 -1.06
C ILE A 76 11.70 -23.73 -0.19
N GLU A 77 10.88 -24.78 -0.34
CA GLU A 77 11.03 -26.01 0.46
C GLU A 77 12.41 -26.64 0.26
N THR A 78 12.94 -26.55 -0.96
CA THR A 78 14.21 -27.18 -1.32
C THR A 78 15.42 -26.25 -1.13
N TYR A 79 15.29 -24.99 -1.48
CA TYR A 79 16.42 -24.05 -1.60
C TYR A 79 16.36 -22.85 -0.65
N GLY A 80 15.23 -22.63 0.03
CA GLY A 80 15.03 -21.44 0.86
C GLY A 80 15.98 -21.35 2.07
N SER A 81 16.50 -22.48 2.57
CA SER A 81 17.49 -22.51 3.63
C SER A 81 18.93 -22.73 3.13
N SER A 82 19.17 -22.61 1.82
CA SER A 82 20.52 -22.74 1.23
C SER A 82 21.43 -21.60 1.70
N ASP A 83 22.72 -21.86 1.86
CA ASP A 83 23.75 -20.85 2.14
C ASP A 83 23.85 -19.78 1.04
N TYR A 84 23.26 -20.02 -0.11
CA TYR A 84 23.18 -19.08 -1.24
C TYR A 84 21.87 -18.32 -1.33
N ALA A 85 20.91 -18.59 -0.43
CA ALA A 85 19.65 -17.86 -0.37
C ALA A 85 19.80 -16.59 0.48
N TYR A 86 19.46 -15.45 -0.11
CA TYR A 86 19.48 -14.16 0.56
C TYR A 86 18.06 -13.59 0.58
N TYR A 87 17.64 -13.11 1.74
CA TYR A 87 16.37 -12.46 1.93
C TYR A 87 16.62 -11.00 2.30
N THR A 88 15.95 -10.11 1.62
CA THR A 88 15.96 -8.66 1.91
C THR A 88 14.56 -8.18 2.20
N VAL A 89 14.45 -7.17 3.05
CA VAL A 89 13.17 -6.51 3.31
C VAL A 89 12.70 -5.82 2.03
N GLY A 90 11.44 -6.01 1.69
CA GLY A 90 10.81 -5.33 0.56
C GLY A 90 10.54 -3.86 0.85
N GLU A 91 10.66 -3.01 -0.16
CA GLU A 91 10.44 -1.56 -0.05
C GLU A 91 8.96 -1.21 0.01
N SER A 92 8.09 -2.07 -0.50
CA SER A 92 6.66 -1.77 -0.67
C SER A 92 5.78 -2.56 0.29
N THR A 93 4.74 -1.91 0.79
CA THR A 93 3.57 -2.58 1.31
C THR A 93 2.55 -2.72 0.19
N PHE A 94 2.15 -3.97 -0.12
CA PHE A 94 1.06 -4.23 -1.05
C PHE A 94 -0.28 -4.19 -0.32
N PHE A 95 -1.26 -3.55 -0.91
CA PHE A 95 -2.57 -3.38 -0.32
C PHE A 95 -3.69 -3.51 -1.37
N MET A 96 -4.93 -3.53 -0.91
CA MET A 96 -6.09 -3.34 -1.74
C MET A 96 -6.51 -1.88 -1.70
N ALA A 97 -6.48 -1.20 -2.83
CA ALA A 97 -7.08 0.11 -2.96
C ALA A 97 -8.60 -0.04 -3.08
N MET A 98 -9.33 0.76 -2.32
CA MET A 98 -10.78 0.81 -2.29
C MET A 98 -11.24 2.18 -2.77
N ASN A 99 -12.22 2.23 -3.66
CA ASN A 99 -12.76 3.50 -4.17
C ASN A 99 -13.79 4.07 -3.18
N PRO A 100 -13.53 5.21 -2.52
CA PRO A 100 -14.50 5.87 -1.65
C PRO A 100 -15.29 6.96 -2.38
N GLY A 101 -15.01 7.23 -3.67
CA GLY A 101 -15.53 8.35 -4.44
C GLY A 101 -16.98 8.17 -4.86
N VAL A 102 -17.91 8.91 -4.23
CA VAL A 102 -19.35 8.79 -4.47
C VAL A 102 -19.69 9.00 -5.96
N GLU A 103 -19.14 10.03 -6.60
CA GLU A 103 -19.46 10.34 -8.01
C GLU A 103 -19.04 9.18 -8.96
N GLY A 104 -17.86 8.62 -8.76
CA GLY A 104 -17.37 7.48 -9.53
C GLY A 104 -18.22 6.23 -9.31
N LEU A 105 -18.57 5.96 -8.05
CA LEU A 105 -19.42 4.82 -7.67
C LEU A 105 -20.85 4.96 -8.21
N GLU A 106 -21.46 6.14 -8.17
CA GLU A 106 -22.77 6.43 -8.78
C GLU A 106 -22.76 6.20 -10.29
N ALA A 107 -21.68 6.65 -10.96
CA ALA A 107 -21.53 6.42 -12.40
C ALA A 107 -21.39 4.93 -12.73
N ALA A 108 -20.61 4.17 -11.95
CA ALA A 108 -20.45 2.74 -12.07
C ALA A 108 -21.74 1.97 -11.77
N GLN A 109 -22.48 2.38 -10.73
CA GLN A 109 -23.79 1.85 -10.35
C GLN A 109 -24.80 2.01 -11.50
N LYS A 110 -24.89 3.21 -12.04
CA LYS A 110 -25.78 3.50 -13.17
C LYS A 110 -25.44 2.69 -14.42
N ALA A 111 -24.16 2.42 -14.65
CA ALA A 111 -23.71 1.59 -15.77
C ALA A 111 -23.99 0.09 -15.57
N ALA A 112 -24.00 -0.37 -14.30
CA ALA A 112 -24.26 -1.77 -13.95
C ALA A 112 -25.75 -2.15 -14.10
N GLY A 113 -26.68 -1.21 -13.93
CA GLY A 113 -28.12 -1.39 -14.13
C GLY A 113 -28.95 -1.09 -12.89
N ASP A 114 -30.27 -1.25 -13.05
CA ASP A 114 -31.21 -1.01 -11.97
C ASP A 114 -31.02 -2.02 -10.83
N ASN A 115 -31.19 -1.56 -9.59
CA ASN A 115 -31.05 -2.34 -8.34
C ASN A 115 -29.64 -2.88 -8.05
N ILE A 116 -28.62 -2.39 -8.73
CA ILE A 116 -27.21 -2.68 -8.39
C ILE A 116 -26.68 -1.51 -7.55
N ASN A 117 -26.25 -1.78 -6.33
CA ASN A 117 -25.62 -0.79 -5.47
C ASN A 117 -24.10 -0.92 -5.47
N LYS A 118 -23.39 0.20 -5.55
CA LYS A 118 -21.97 0.33 -5.43
C LYS A 118 -21.56 1.43 -4.44
N THR A 119 -22.47 2.37 -4.20
CA THR A 119 -22.23 3.54 -3.36
C THR A 119 -22.00 3.20 -1.89
N ILE A 120 -22.43 2.02 -1.41
CA ILE A 120 -22.08 1.53 -0.08
C ILE A 120 -20.55 1.48 0.16
N LEU A 121 -19.74 1.31 -0.88
CA LEU A 121 -18.29 1.31 -0.78
C LEU A 121 -17.71 2.68 -0.36
N SER A 122 -18.48 3.77 -0.53
CA SER A 122 -18.10 5.09 -0.03
C SER A 122 -18.14 5.19 1.49
N LEU A 123 -18.88 4.31 2.17
CA LEU A 123 -18.98 4.28 3.63
C LEU A 123 -17.72 3.72 4.27
N LYS A 124 -17.20 4.42 5.26
CA LYS A 124 -16.03 3.97 6.03
C LYS A 124 -16.28 2.63 6.71
N SER A 125 -17.46 2.46 7.32
CA SER A 125 -17.90 1.23 7.97
C SER A 125 -17.82 0.00 7.06
N PHE A 126 -18.23 0.14 5.77
CA PHE A 126 -18.15 -0.96 4.81
C PHE A 126 -16.69 -1.34 4.48
N ARG A 127 -15.82 -0.34 4.29
CA ARG A 127 -14.39 -0.58 4.01
C ARG A 127 -13.66 -1.16 5.23
N GLU A 128 -14.00 -0.71 6.43
CA GLU A 128 -13.49 -1.31 7.69
C GLU A 128 -13.93 -2.77 7.82
N ALA A 129 -15.18 -3.09 7.48
CA ALA A 129 -15.66 -4.48 7.49
C ALA A 129 -14.81 -5.38 6.56
N LEU A 130 -14.50 -4.93 5.35
CA LEU A 130 -13.61 -5.65 4.43
C LEU A 130 -12.20 -5.80 5.04
N CYS A 131 -11.70 -4.79 5.74
CA CYS A 131 -10.40 -4.81 6.39
C CYS A 131 -10.32 -5.87 7.50
N TYR A 132 -11.32 -5.90 8.40
CA TYR A 132 -11.41 -6.87 9.50
C TYR A 132 -11.74 -8.30 9.05
N SER A 133 -12.24 -8.47 7.82
CA SER A 133 -12.57 -9.80 7.25
C SER A 133 -11.34 -10.59 6.81
N LEU A 134 -10.16 -9.95 6.68
CA LEU A 134 -8.97 -10.55 6.06
C LEU A 134 -7.97 -11.02 7.12
N ASP A 135 -7.78 -12.33 7.21
CA ASP A 135 -6.63 -12.95 7.86
C ASP A 135 -5.41 -12.83 6.92
N ARG A 136 -4.52 -11.89 7.23
CA ARG A 136 -3.37 -11.56 6.39
C ARG A 136 -2.29 -12.60 6.43
N ASP A 137 -2.11 -13.29 7.55
CA ASP A 137 -1.12 -14.38 7.68
C ASP A 137 -1.57 -15.60 6.90
N ALA A 138 -2.85 -15.97 7.01
CA ALA A 138 -3.41 -17.03 6.19
C ALA A 138 -3.39 -16.69 4.69
N PHE A 139 -3.63 -15.42 4.33
CA PHE A 139 -3.49 -14.93 2.96
C PHE A 139 -2.06 -15.11 2.45
N ASN A 140 -1.05 -14.65 3.20
CA ASN A 140 0.35 -14.80 2.81
C ASN A 140 0.75 -16.26 2.65
N ALA A 141 0.39 -17.10 3.61
CA ALA A 141 0.70 -18.54 3.54
C ALA A 141 0.11 -19.21 2.28
N ALA A 142 -1.08 -18.79 1.86
CA ALA A 142 -1.76 -19.36 0.70
C ALA A 142 -1.30 -18.78 -0.64
N VAL A 143 -1.00 -17.45 -0.68
CA VAL A 143 -0.83 -16.68 -1.91
C VAL A 143 0.63 -16.35 -2.20
N ASN A 144 1.36 -15.85 -1.20
CA ASN A 144 2.77 -15.45 -1.33
C ASN A 144 3.56 -15.67 -0.05
N PRO A 145 4.01 -16.89 0.23
CA PRO A 145 4.74 -17.24 1.45
C PRO A 145 6.12 -16.56 1.58
N LEU A 146 6.57 -15.81 0.56
CA LEU A 146 7.78 -14.99 0.60
C LEU A 146 7.55 -13.61 1.20
N SER A 147 6.29 -13.22 1.42
CA SER A 147 5.90 -11.95 2.05
C SER A 147 5.54 -12.17 3.50
N SER A 148 5.51 -11.10 4.28
CA SER A 148 4.92 -11.05 5.62
C SER A 148 3.65 -10.21 5.62
N ALA A 149 2.76 -10.45 6.59
CA ALA A 149 1.60 -9.61 6.80
C ALA A 149 2.02 -8.19 7.17
N ALA A 150 1.26 -7.19 6.71
CA ALA A 150 1.42 -5.81 7.09
C ALA A 150 0.08 -5.28 7.64
N PHE A 151 0.15 -4.53 8.72
CA PHE A 151 -1.01 -3.97 9.42
C PHE A 151 -1.06 -2.44 9.35
N GLY A 152 -0.03 -1.84 8.77
CA GLY A 152 0.13 -0.41 8.53
C GLY A 152 0.74 -0.15 7.16
N LEU A 153 0.86 1.13 6.82
CA LEU A 153 1.28 1.60 5.50
C LEU A 153 2.75 1.31 5.19
N TYR A 154 3.63 1.47 6.16
CA TYR A 154 5.07 1.47 5.96
C TYR A 154 5.69 0.08 6.05
N SER A 155 6.62 -0.23 5.15
CA SER A 155 7.46 -1.44 5.24
C SER A 155 8.64 -1.20 6.21
N ASN A 156 9.35 -2.28 6.58
CA ASN A 156 10.52 -2.20 7.46
C ASN A 156 11.72 -1.47 6.82
N SER A 157 11.70 -1.22 5.52
CA SER A 157 12.76 -0.47 4.83
C SER A 157 12.55 1.04 4.84
N ILE A 158 11.42 1.53 5.35
CA ILE A 158 11.16 2.96 5.50
C ILE A 158 11.78 3.42 6.81
N ILE A 159 12.87 4.17 6.71
CA ILE A 159 13.71 4.56 7.85
C ILE A 159 13.35 5.97 8.32
N SER A 160 13.04 6.13 9.59
CA SER A 160 12.81 7.44 10.24
C SER A 160 14.10 8.03 10.81
N ASP A 161 14.97 7.18 11.35
CA ASP A 161 16.28 7.59 11.84
C ASP A 161 17.38 6.80 11.13
N PRO A 162 18.04 7.40 10.13
CA PRO A 162 19.10 6.74 9.38
C PRO A 162 20.42 6.60 10.17
N GLU A 163 20.65 7.38 11.24
CA GLU A 163 21.85 7.29 12.06
C GLU A 163 21.78 6.06 12.97
N GLU A 164 20.64 5.83 13.60
CA GLU A 164 20.39 4.68 14.48
C GLU A 164 19.82 3.46 13.71
N GLY A 165 19.39 3.66 12.46
CA GLY A 165 18.81 2.61 11.62
C GLY A 165 17.39 2.22 12.04
N ILE A 166 16.64 3.13 12.66
CA ILE A 166 15.29 2.87 13.16
C ILE A 166 14.28 2.98 12.01
N ALA A 167 13.55 1.90 11.75
CA ALA A 167 12.43 1.94 10.82
C ALA A 167 11.26 2.72 11.42
N TYR A 168 10.52 3.47 10.59
CA TYR A 168 9.35 4.23 11.07
C TYR A 168 8.35 3.37 11.84
N ARG A 169 8.05 2.17 11.33
CA ARG A 169 7.10 1.25 11.99
C ARG A 169 7.55 0.76 13.37
N ASP A 170 8.84 0.89 13.69
CA ASP A 170 9.40 0.48 14.99
C ASP A 170 9.40 1.62 16.01
N THR A 171 8.99 2.85 15.60
CA THR A 171 8.81 3.97 16.52
C THR A 171 7.59 3.75 17.43
N GLU A 172 7.61 4.37 18.60
CA GLU A 172 6.49 4.30 19.56
C GLU A 172 5.23 4.94 18.99
N GLU A 173 5.39 6.04 18.24
CA GLU A 173 4.31 6.77 17.59
C GLU A 173 3.58 5.91 16.56
N ALA A 174 4.31 5.27 15.66
CA ALA A 174 3.74 4.39 14.65
C ALA A 174 3.00 3.19 15.28
N LYS A 175 3.55 2.62 16.34
CA LYS A 175 2.91 1.54 17.11
C LYS A 175 1.62 2.01 17.79
N ASN A 176 1.62 3.21 18.38
CA ASN A 176 0.42 3.78 18.97
C ASN A 176 -0.67 4.05 17.93
N VAL A 177 -0.32 4.51 16.74
CA VAL A 177 -1.28 4.66 15.62
C VAL A 177 -1.91 3.32 15.25
N LEU A 178 -1.11 2.25 15.15
CA LEU A 178 -1.62 0.91 14.87
C LEU A 178 -2.53 0.40 15.99
N ALA A 179 -2.11 0.52 17.25
CA ALA A 179 -2.90 0.10 18.41
C ALA A 179 -4.24 0.84 18.44
N ASN A 180 -4.25 2.13 18.17
CA ASN A 180 -5.48 2.92 18.09
C ASN A 180 -6.39 2.47 16.94
N PHE A 181 -5.85 2.31 15.74
CA PHE A 181 -6.63 1.86 14.57
C PHE A 181 -7.29 0.49 14.81
N TRP A 182 -6.56 -0.44 15.44
CA TRP A 182 -7.06 -1.79 15.74
C TRP A 182 -7.85 -1.88 17.05
N GLY A 183 -8.10 -0.75 17.73
CA GLY A 183 -8.94 -0.67 18.93
C GLY A 183 -8.31 -1.28 20.17
N LEU A 184 -6.97 -1.29 20.26
CA LEU A 184 -6.22 -1.90 21.38
C LEU A 184 -5.72 -0.88 22.40
N SER A 185 -5.86 0.42 22.15
CA SER A 185 -5.27 1.47 23.01
C SER A 185 -5.72 1.42 24.46
N ASP A 186 -6.98 1.06 24.72
CA ASP A 186 -7.55 0.97 26.07
C ASP A 186 -7.10 -0.30 26.83
N ASP A 187 -6.51 -1.26 26.13
CA ASP A 187 -6.04 -2.53 26.66
C ASP A 187 -4.55 -2.55 26.99
N ILE A 188 -3.85 -1.40 26.85
CA ILE A 188 -2.41 -1.26 27.06
C ILE A 188 -2.14 -0.54 28.39
N GLY A 189 -1.39 -1.18 29.29
CA GLY A 189 -0.94 -0.60 30.57
C GLY A 189 -0.78 -1.63 31.66
N GLU A 190 -0.29 -1.19 32.82
CA GLU A 190 -0.04 -2.05 33.97
C GLU A 190 -1.33 -2.74 34.44
N GLY A 191 -1.34 -4.09 34.35
CA GLY A 191 -2.47 -4.92 34.76
C GLY A 191 -3.61 -5.00 33.75
N LEU A 192 -3.45 -4.46 32.55
CA LEU A 192 -4.35 -4.63 31.39
C LEU A 192 -3.96 -5.86 30.57
N MET A 193 -4.60 -6.01 29.38
CA MET A 193 -4.36 -7.17 28.52
C MET A 193 -2.93 -7.21 27.99
N TYR A 194 -2.36 -6.06 27.67
CA TYR A 194 -0.99 -5.88 27.18
C TYR A 194 -0.23 -4.95 28.14
N GLU A 195 0.99 -5.32 28.52
CA GLU A 195 1.83 -4.47 29.37
C GLU A 195 2.45 -3.32 28.56
N THR A 196 2.69 -3.54 27.27
CA THR A 196 3.34 -2.57 26.36
C THR A 196 2.61 -2.49 25.02
N VAL A 197 2.87 -1.38 24.29
CA VAL A 197 2.36 -1.21 22.93
C VAL A 197 2.95 -2.26 21.96
N ASP A 198 4.19 -2.71 22.19
CA ASP A 198 4.80 -3.79 21.41
C ASP A 198 3.99 -5.08 21.47
N GLU A 199 3.61 -5.50 22.70
CA GLU A 199 2.80 -6.70 22.90
C GLU A 199 1.43 -6.57 22.20
N ALA A 200 0.80 -5.39 22.28
CA ALA A 200 -0.45 -5.12 21.61
C ALA A 200 -0.30 -5.22 20.08
N VAL A 201 0.70 -4.57 19.51
CA VAL A 201 0.95 -4.59 18.06
C VAL A 201 1.30 -5.99 17.57
N ASP A 202 2.10 -6.75 18.31
CA ASP A 202 2.46 -8.14 17.98
C ASP A 202 1.24 -9.08 18.00
N SER A 203 0.18 -8.72 18.73
CA SER A 203 -1.07 -9.49 18.76
C SER A 203 -1.96 -9.27 17.55
N ILE A 204 -1.70 -8.25 16.74
CA ILE A 204 -2.56 -7.88 15.61
C ILE A 204 -2.48 -8.94 14.51
N THR A 205 -3.60 -9.60 14.23
CA THR A 205 -3.75 -10.52 13.08
C THR A 205 -4.45 -9.85 11.90
N GLY A 206 -5.05 -8.67 12.12
CA GLY A 206 -5.90 -7.97 11.17
C GLY A 206 -7.23 -8.66 10.89
N TYR A 207 -7.51 -9.79 11.53
CA TYR A 207 -8.74 -10.56 11.39
C TYR A 207 -9.58 -10.47 12.66
N ASN A 208 -10.79 -9.96 12.51
CA ASN A 208 -11.78 -9.94 13.58
C ASN A 208 -13.17 -10.10 12.97
N LEU A 209 -13.67 -11.34 12.94
CA LEU A 209 -14.96 -11.66 12.31
C LEU A 209 -16.14 -10.95 12.98
N GLU A 210 -16.16 -10.84 14.29
CA GLU A 210 -17.22 -10.16 15.05
C GLU A 210 -17.29 -8.69 14.67
N MET A 211 -16.15 -8.00 14.69
CA MET A 211 -16.05 -6.60 14.29
C MET A 211 -16.41 -6.41 12.80
N ALA A 212 -15.97 -7.32 11.92
CA ALA A 212 -16.35 -7.27 10.50
C ALA A 212 -17.87 -7.34 10.32
N GLN A 213 -18.54 -8.24 11.05
CA GLN A 213 -19.99 -8.39 10.99
C GLN A 213 -20.74 -7.19 11.59
N GLU A 214 -20.25 -6.62 12.68
CA GLU A 214 -20.78 -5.37 13.23
C GLU A 214 -20.68 -4.24 12.22
N LYS A 215 -19.52 -4.07 11.60
CA LYS A 215 -19.27 -3.03 10.58
C LYS A 215 -20.09 -3.24 9.31
N PHE A 216 -20.34 -4.46 8.87
CA PHE A 216 -21.26 -4.72 7.75
C PHE A 216 -22.70 -4.35 8.09
N ASN A 217 -23.18 -4.62 9.31
CA ASN A 217 -24.50 -4.20 9.75
C ASN A 217 -24.60 -2.67 9.88
N GLU A 218 -23.60 -2.03 10.47
CA GLU A 218 -23.47 -0.56 10.54
C GLU A 218 -23.53 0.07 9.14
N ALA A 219 -22.78 -0.46 8.19
CA ALA A 219 -22.76 0.02 6.81
C ALA A 219 -24.10 -0.12 6.11
N TYR A 220 -24.81 -1.23 6.35
CA TYR A 220 -26.16 -1.43 5.82
C TYR A 220 -27.14 -0.40 6.38
N ASP A 221 -27.17 -0.24 7.70
CA ASP A 221 -28.07 0.69 8.37
C ASP A 221 -27.77 2.16 7.95
N GLU A 222 -26.51 2.51 7.83
CA GLU A 222 -26.05 3.83 7.37
C GLU A 222 -26.46 4.08 5.91
N ALA A 223 -26.27 3.09 5.03
CA ALA A 223 -26.62 3.19 3.61
C ALA A 223 -28.14 3.41 3.42
N ILE A 224 -28.96 2.66 4.16
CA ILE A 224 -30.43 2.81 4.13
C ILE A 224 -30.83 4.18 4.70
N ALA A 225 -30.28 4.56 5.85
CA ALA A 225 -30.65 5.80 6.53
C ALA A 225 -30.27 7.06 5.71
N SER A 226 -29.17 7.00 4.98
CA SER A 226 -28.70 8.10 4.12
C SER A 226 -29.32 8.11 2.72
N GLY A 227 -30.03 7.04 2.34
CA GLY A 227 -30.60 6.88 1.00
C GLY A 227 -29.57 6.54 -0.08
N LEU A 228 -28.39 6.06 0.32
CA LEU A 228 -27.39 5.51 -0.61
C LEU A 228 -27.77 4.14 -1.16
N MET A 229 -28.69 3.43 -0.47
CA MET A 229 -29.11 2.09 -0.82
C MET A 229 -30.61 1.92 -0.51
N ASP A 230 -31.34 1.21 -1.36
CA ASP A 230 -32.68 0.72 -1.10
C ASP A 230 -32.68 -0.71 -0.57
N GLU A 231 -33.71 -1.11 0.19
CA GLU A 231 -33.80 -2.45 0.79
C GLU A 231 -33.76 -3.58 -0.25
N ASP A 232 -34.20 -3.34 -1.48
CA ASP A 232 -34.25 -4.31 -2.57
C ASP A 232 -32.96 -4.34 -3.41
N ASP A 233 -31.99 -3.48 -3.11
CA ASP A 233 -30.73 -3.42 -3.84
C ASP A 233 -29.86 -4.67 -3.59
N VAL A 234 -29.08 -5.02 -4.63
CA VAL A 234 -28.01 -6.00 -4.59
C VAL A 234 -26.69 -5.25 -4.76
N ILE A 235 -25.71 -5.59 -3.95
CA ILE A 235 -24.37 -4.99 -3.99
C ILE A 235 -23.49 -5.88 -4.88
N GLU A 236 -22.96 -5.30 -5.94
CA GLU A 236 -21.95 -5.95 -6.80
C GLU A 236 -20.64 -5.16 -6.71
N ILE A 237 -19.61 -5.77 -6.15
CA ILE A 237 -18.26 -5.19 -6.04
C ILE A 237 -17.32 -5.91 -7.00
N LYS A 238 -16.63 -5.14 -7.84
CA LYS A 238 -15.63 -5.66 -8.79
C LYS A 238 -14.23 -5.48 -8.23
N ILE A 239 -13.46 -6.56 -8.23
CA ILE A 239 -12.04 -6.53 -7.86
C ILE A 239 -11.22 -6.49 -9.15
N GLY A 240 -10.56 -5.37 -9.40
CA GLY A 240 -9.65 -5.20 -10.53
C GLY A 240 -8.33 -5.94 -10.31
N LEU A 241 -7.83 -6.59 -11.35
CA LEU A 241 -6.53 -7.25 -11.36
C LEU A 241 -5.58 -6.56 -12.33
N PRO A 242 -4.39 -6.11 -11.88
CA PRO A 242 -3.38 -5.53 -12.76
C PRO A 242 -2.84 -6.52 -13.81
N ASN A 243 -2.84 -7.82 -13.50
CA ASN A 243 -2.37 -8.86 -14.40
C ASN A 243 -3.14 -10.17 -14.19
N SER A 244 -4.08 -10.44 -15.07
CA SER A 244 -4.93 -11.65 -15.03
C SER A 244 -4.19 -12.96 -15.38
N GLU A 245 -3.01 -12.90 -15.94
CA GLU A 245 -2.18 -14.09 -16.22
C GLU A 245 -1.35 -14.51 -14.97
N SER A 246 -1.26 -13.64 -13.97
CA SER A 246 -0.48 -13.91 -12.77
C SER A 246 -1.21 -14.83 -11.80
N THR A 247 -0.56 -15.93 -11.42
CA THR A 247 -1.06 -16.84 -10.38
C THR A 247 -1.24 -16.13 -9.03
N PHE A 248 -0.39 -15.14 -8.72
CA PHE A 248 -0.51 -14.33 -7.51
C PHE A 248 -1.85 -13.59 -7.47
N TYR A 249 -2.18 -12.83 -8.51
CA TYR A 249 -3.42 -12.06 -8.55
C TYR A 249 -4.67 -12.95 -8.54
N ASN A 250 -4.65 -14.06 -9.28
CA ASN A 250 -5.78 -14.97 -9.33
C ASN A 250 -6.04 -15.68 -8.00
N LYS A 251 -4.99 -16.22 -7.35
CA LYS A 251 -5.12 -16.84 -6.03
C LYS A 251 -5.47 -15.84 -4.95
N GLY A 252 -4.87 -14.65 -4.99
CA GLY A 252 -5.17 -13.59 -4.04
C GLY A 252 -6.63 -13.16 -4.12
N ASN A 253 -7.15 -12.95 -5.34
CA ASN A 253 -8.54 -12.63 -5.55
C ASN A 253 -9.49 -13.73 -5.04
N GLU A 254 -9.21 -14.99 -5.36
CA GLU A 254 -10.01 -16.12 -4.87
C GLU A 254 -10.05 -16.16 -3.33
N PHE A 255 -8.90 -15.95 -2.69
CA PHE A 255 -8.82 -15.90 -1.23
C PHE A 255 -9.66 -14.75 -0.65
N LEU A 256 -9.53 -13.54 -1.19
CA LEU A 256 -10.25 -12.35 -0.75
C LEU A 256 -11.77 -12.52 -0.89
N VAL A 257 -12.24 -12.98 -2.05
CA VAL A 257 -13.67 -13.23 -2.30
C VAL A 257 -14.23 -14.23 -1.30
N ASN A 258 -13.48 -15.30 -0.99
CA ASN A 258 -13.89 -16.29 0.00
C ASN A 258 -13.99 -15.67 1.40
N CYS A 259 -12.99 -14.90 1.85
CA CYS A 259 -13.02 -14.22 3.14
C CYS A 259 -14.24 -13.30 3.27
N TYR A 260 -14.48 -12.44 2.29
CA TYR A 260 -15.59 -11.49 2.31
C TYR A 260 -16.95 -12.19 2.27
N THR A 261 -17.09 -13.24 1.47
CA THR A 261 -18.32 -14.03 1.38
C THR A 261 -18.62 -14.74 2.69
N GLU A 262 -17.60 -15.23 3.39
CA GLU A 262 -17.80 -15.85 4.71
C GLU A 262 -18.16 -14.81 5.78
N ALA A 263 -17.51 -13.64 5.74
CA ALA A 263 -17.70 -12.61 6.75
C ALA A 263 -19.10 -11.97 6.74
N VAL A 264 -19.75 -11.88 5.58
CA VAL A 264 -21.12 -11.31 5.49
C VAL A 264 -22.21 -12.26 5.98
N LYS A 265 -21.92 -13.54 6.25
CA LYS A 265 -22.91 -14.48 6.75
C LYS A 265 -23.42 -14.06 8.13
N GLY A 266 -24.73 -14.09 8.31
CA GLY A 266 -25.39 -13.65 9.53
C GLY A 266 -25.56 -12.14 9.66
N THR A 267 -25.15 -11.35 8.66
CA THR A 267 -25.37 -9.90 8.62
C THR A 267 -26.54 -9.50 7.74
N SER A 268 -26.94 -8.24 7.80
CA SER A 268 -27.98 -7.65 6.93
C SER A 268 -27.61 -7.68 5.44
N LEU A 269 -26.35 -7.89 5.13
CA LEU A 269 -25.82 -7.99 3.75
C LEU A 269 -25.75 -9.44 3.23
N GLU A 270 -26.09 -10.45 4.05
CA GLU A 270 -26.12 -11.85 3.59
C GLU A 270 -27.09 -12.03 2.41
N GLY A 271 -26.59 -12.60 1.32
CA GLY A 271 -27.36 -12.81 0.09
C GLY A 271 -27.54 -11.57 -0.78
N LYS A 272 -27.07 -10.38 -0.33
CA LYS A 272 -27.10 -9.13 -1.10
C LYS A 272 -25.74 -8.77 -1.71
N LEU A 273 -24.63 -9.14 -1.07
CA LEU A 273 -23.28 -8.81 -1.49
C LEU A 273 -22.67 -9.90 -2.37
N THR A 274 -22.20 -9.49 -3.55
CA THR A 274 -21.50 -10.34 -4.49
C THR A 274 -20.19 -9.70 -4.94
N PHE A 275 -19.19 -10.52 -5.23
CA PHE A 275 -17.91 -10.08 -5.77
C PHE A 275 -17.68 -10.70 -7.15
N SER A 276 -17.16 -9.88 -8.06
CA SER A 276 -16.73 -10.30 -9.40
C SER A 276 -15.33 -9.77 -9.70
N VAL A 277 -14.71 -10.26 -10.76
CA VAL A 277 -13.36 -9.88 -11.17
C VAL A 277 -13.41 -9.01 -12.41
N ASP A 278 -12.64 -7.93 -12.44
CA ASP A 278 -12.29 -7.20 -13.66
C ASP A 278 -10.84 -7.54 -14.05
N ASP A 279 -10.70 -8.36 -15.08
CA ASP A 279 -9.41 -8.82 -15.62
C ASP A 279 -8.99 -8.04 -16.89
N THR A 280 -9.70 -6.97 -17.21
CA THR A 280 -9.50 -6.20 -18.45
C THR A 280 -8.54 -5.02 -18.29
N LEU A 281 -8.16 -4.67 -17.08
CA LEU A 281 -7.39 -3.44 -16.78
C LEU A 281 -5.98 -3.45 -17.37
N GLY A 282 -5.27 -4.58 -17.28
CA GLY A 282 -3.90 -4.71 -17.77
C GLY A 282 -3.00 -3.57 -17.27
N ASN A 283 -2.18 -3.01 -18.14
CA ASN A 283 -1.28 -1.88 -17.79
C ASN A 283 -2.03 -0.56 -17.51
N GLY A 284 -3.34 -0.51 -17.75
CA GLY A 284 -4.19 0.66 -17.48
C GLY A 284 -4.67 0.78 -16.02
N PHE A 285 -4.33 -0.17 -15.15
CA PHE A 285 -4.86 -0.26 -13.80
C PHE A 285 -4.63 1.02 -12.96
N GLY A 286 -3.46 1.65 -13.09
CA GLY A 286 -3.15 2.87 -12.35
C GLY A 286 -3.99 4.07 -12.79
N GLU A 287 -4.32 4.17 -14.08
CA GLU A 287 -5.24 5.20 -14.57
C GLU A 287 -6.69 4.91 -14.17
N ALA A 288 -7.10 3.65 -14.22
CA ALA A 288 -8.43 3.24 -13.77
C ALA A 288 -8.66 3.53 -12.28
N LEU A 289 -7.62 3.37 -11.44
CA LEU A 289 -7.66 3.74 -10.03
C LEU A 289 -7.83 5.27 -9.86
N ARG A 290 -6.94 6.06 -10.45
CA ARG A 290 -6.98 7.53 -10.34
C ARG A 290 -8.25 8.15 -10.93
N SER A 291 -8.84 7.53 -11.94
CA SER A 291 -10.09 7.98 -12.54
C SER A 291 -11.35 7.38 -11.89
N GLN A 292 -11.20 6.69 -10.75
CA GLN A 292 -12.29 6.07 -9.99
C GLN A 292 -13.15 5.09 -10.80
N GLN A 293 -12.55 4.41 -11.77
CA GLN A 293 -13.24 3.43 -12.65
C GLN A 293 -13.20 2.00 -12.10
N VAL A 294 -12.62 1.79 -10.94
CA VAL A 294 -12.58 0.51 -10.24
C VAL A 294 -13.30 0.61 -8.89
N ASP A 295 -13.94 -0.47 -8.43
CA ASP A 295 -14.49 -0.53 -7.08
C ASP A 295 -13.37 -0.86 -6.09
N LEU A 296 -12.70 -2.00 -6.30
CA LEU A 296 -11.51 -2.41 -5.57
C LEU A 296 -10.40 -2.74 -6.55
N LEU A 297 -9.14 -2.47 -6.19
CA LEU A 297 -7.98 -2.86 -6.96
C LEU A 297 -7.00 -3.62 -6.07
N PHE A 298 -6.83 -4.92 -6.35
CA PHE A 298 -5.97 -5.81 -5.57
C PHE A 298 -4.51 -5.74 -6.00
N GLY A 299 -3.62 -5.77 -5.01
CA GLY A 299 -2.18 -5.88 -5.24
C GLY A 299 -1.53 -4.59 -5.72
N VAL A 300 -2.04 -3.46 -5.27
CA VAL A 300 -1.39 -2.16 -5.44
C VAL A 300 -0.26 -2.05 -4.42
N GLY A 301 0.89 -1.57 -4.85
CA GLY A 301 2.02 -1.28 -3.98
C GLY A 301 2.59 0.09 -4.32
N TRP A 302 3.14 0.75 -3.32
CA TRP A 302 3.84 2.01 -3.48
C TRP A 302 5.23 1.93 -2.86
N THR A 303 6.19 2.49 -3.57
CA THR A 303 7.53 2.75 -3.06
C THR A 303 7.96 4.14 -3.49
N GLY A 304 8.61 4.89 -2.62
CA GLY A 304 9.14 6.21 -2.92
C GLY A 304 10.50 6.14 -3.61
N ALA A 305 10.94 7.27 -4.16
CA ALA A 305 12.32 7.43 -4.66
C ALA A 305 13.36 7.46 -3.53
N ALA A 306 12.92 7.81 -2.32
CA ALA A 306 13.66 7.74 -1.07
C ALA A 306 12.93 6.81 -0.10
N LEU A 307 13.68 6.14 0.77
CA LEU A 307 13.13 5.24 1.78
C LEU A 307 12.85 6.01 3.09
N ASP A 308 12.30 7.20 2.97
CA ASP A 308 11.86 8.04 4.08
C ASP A 308 10.33 8.04 4.21
N PRO A 309 9.79 8.19 5.43
CA PRO A 309 8.35 8.12 5.65
C PRO A 309 7.59 9.31 5.06
N TYR A 310 8.21 10.48 4.93
CA TYR A 310 7.57 11.71 4.46
C TYR A 310 7.18 11.62 2.98
N SER A 311 8.13 11.21 2.13
CA SER A 311 7.89 11.01 0.69
C SER A 311 6.83 9.93 0.42
N LEU A 312 6.74 8.91 1.28
CA LEU A 312 5.72 7.88 1.12
C LEU A 312 4.33 8.42 1.50
N MET A 313 4.23 9.20 2.59
CA MET A 313 2.95 9.80 3.00
C MET A 313 2.43 10.80 1.97
N GLU A 314 3.32 11.53 1.29
CA GLU A 314 2.93 12.46 0.23
C GLU A 314 2.01 11.85 -0.82
N ALA A 315 2.20 10.57 -1.15
CA ALA A 315 1.36 9.86 -2.11
C ALA A 315 -0.12 9.74 -1.69
N TYR A 316 -0.43 9.95 -0.42
CA TYR A 316 -1.78 9.90 0.12
C TYR A 316 -2.37 11.27 0.42
N THR A 317 -1.54 12.24 0.75
CA THR A 317 -1.96 13.55 1.27
C THR A 317 -1.72 14.71 0.29
N SER A 318 -0.88 14.51 -0.74
CA SER A 318 -0.59 15.52 -1.76
C SER A 318 -1.70 15.60 -2.79
N SER A 319 -2.18 16.80 -3.07
CA SER A 319 -3.13 17.05 -4.15
C SER A 319 -2.57 16.78 -5.57
N GLU A 320 -1.27 16.56 -5.69
CA GLU A 320 -0.59 16.33 -6.97
C GLU A 320 -0.31 14.85 -7.25
N TYR A 321 -0.11 14.05 -6.19
CA TYR A 321 0.36 12.67 -6.30
C TYR A 321 -0.56 11.65 -5.64
N GLN A 322 -1.63 12.13 -4.95
CA GLN A 322 -2.53 11.25 -4.21
C GLN A 322 -3.12 10.12 -5.07
N TYR A 323 -3.25 8.97 -4.45
CA TYR A 323 -3.88 7.80 -5.08
C TYR A 323 -5.37 7.99 -5.29
N ASP A 324 -6.04 8.62 -4.31
CA ASP A 324 -7.46 8.80 -4.30
C ASP A 324 -7.83 10.27 -4.56
N PRO A 325 -8.27 10.60 -5.79
CA PRO A 325 -8.65 11.96 -6.16
C PRO A 325 -10.02 12.39 -5.59
N SER A 326 -10.76 11.50 -4.92
CA SER A 326 -12.04 11.85 -4.28
C SER A 326 -11.85 12.73 -3.04
N TRP A 327 -10.65 12.74 -2.47
CA TRP A 327 -10.29 13.57 -1.34
C TRP A 327 -9.64 14.88 -1.81
N ASP A 328 -10.38 15.99 -1.73
CA ASP A 328 -9.81 17.32 -2.01
C ASP A 328 -8.95 17.79 -0.81
N THR A 329 -7.68 17.44 -0.85
CA THR A 329 -6.74 17.75 0.22
C THR A 329 -6.47 19.23 0.43
N LYS A 330 -6.84 20.10 -0.53
CA LYS A 330 -6.71 21.57 -0.40
C LYS A 330 -7.88 22.24 0.33
N SER A 331 -8.99 21.55 0.47
CA SER A 331 -10.16 22.06 1.18
C SER A 331 -10.61 21.17 2.34
N ALA A 332 -10.08 19.97 2.47
CA ALA A 332 -10.38 19.06 3.56
C ALA A 332 -9.57 19.44 4.80
N ASP A 333 -10.24 19.96 5.83
CA ASP A 333 -9.62 20.25 7.12
C ASP A 333 -9.32 18.96 7.90
N VAL A 334 -8.15 18.93 8.51
CA VAL A 334 -7.68 17.84 9.38
C VAL A 334 -7.23 18.44 10.70
N ASP A 335 -7.74 17.86 11.78
CA ASP A 335 -7.35 18.24 13.15
C ASP A 335 -6.20 17.34 13.62
N ILE A 336 -5.10 17.95 14.04
CA ILE A 336 -3.96 17.23 14.64
C ILE A 336 -3.69 17.85 16.02
N THR A 337 -3.62 17.01 17.05
CA THR A 337 -3.16 17.42 18.38
C THR A 337 -1.67 17.16 18.48
N LEU A 338 -0.89 18.22 18.58
CA LEU A 338 0.56 18.13 18.67
C LEU A 338 1.03 17.83 20.09
N THR A 339 2.33 17.60 20.27
CA THR A 339 2.97 17.27 21.56
C THR A 339 2.82 18.39 22.61
N ASP A 340 2.58 19.62 22.19
CA ASP A 340 2.23 20.74 23.08
C ASP A 340 0.83 20.61 23.70
N GLY A 341 0.05 19.62 23.30
CA GLY A 341 -1.31 19.34 23.75
C GLY A 341 -2.37 20.24 23.12
N VAL A 342 -2.02 21.02 22.10
CA VAL A 342 -2.94 21.90 21.38
C VAL A 342 -3.40 21.23 20.09
N THR A 343 -4.71 21.31 19.82
CA THR A 343 -5.27 20.85 18.55
C THR A 343 -5.25 21.99 17.54
N TYR A 344 -4.61 21.74 16.42
CA TYR A 344 -4.51 22.65 15.29
C TYR A 344 -5.33 22.10 14.13
N THR A 345 -6.00 23.00 13.42
CA THR A 345 -6.78 22.65 12.22
C THR A 345 -6.15 23.29 11.01
N ALA A 346 -5.88 22.48 10.00
CA ALA A 346 -5.37 22.94 8.71
C ALA A 346 -5.85 22.02 7.59
N THR A 347 -5.69 22.45 6.35
CA THR A 347 -5.97 21.54 5.24
C THR A 347 -4.97 20.38 5.23
N ALA A 348 -5.37 19.23 4.72
CA ALA A 348 -4.46 18.10 4.55
C ALA A 348 -3.23 18.48 3.71
N TRP A 349 -3.39 19.42 2.77
CA TRP A 349 -2.29 19.98 1.98
C TRP A 349 -1.32 20.82 2.82
N ASP A 350 -1.80 21.68 3.71
CA ASP A 350 -0.93 22.48 4.58
C ASP A 350 -0.13 21.57 5.53
N TRP A 351 -0.78 20.55 6.08
CA TRP A 351 -0.10 19.52 6.87
C TRP A 351 0.97 18.77 6.05
N THR A 352 0.65 18.44 4.79
CA THR A 352 1.63 17.82 3.88
C THR A 352 2.83 18.74 3.66
N GLN A 353 2.61 20.04 3.44
CA GLN A 353 3.71 20.99 3.27
C GLN A 353 4.58 21.08 4.53
N ALA A 354 3.98 21.14 5.72
CA ALA A 354 4.73 21.13 6.99
C ALA A 354 5.58 19.85 7.13
N MET A 355 4.96 18.70 6.86
CA MET A 355 5.63 17.39 6.88
C MET A 355 6.81 17.32 5.89
N LEU A 356 6.67 17.91 4.70
CA LEU A 356 7.72 17.96 3.69
C LEU A 356 8.83 19.00 3.98
N GLY A 357 8.68 19.78 5.06
CA GLY A 357 9.66 20.77 5.49
C GLY A 357 9.52 22.13 4.81
N GLU A 358 8.32 22.46 4.34
CA GLU A 358 7.99 23.78 3.81
C GLU A 358 7.52 24.72 4.93
N ALA A 359 7.67 26.02 4.75
CA ALA A 359 7.24 27.02 5.72
C ALA A 359 5.71 27.14 5.71
N VAL A 360 5.07 26.76 6.82
CA VAL A 360 3.62 26.84 7.01
C VAL A 360 3.29 27.37 8.40
N THR A 361 2.23 28.18 8.51
CA THR A 361 1.70 28.64 9.80
C THR A 361 0.28 28.09 9.97
N ILE A 362 0.08 27.29 10.99
CA ILE A 362 -1.20 26.63 11.28
C ILE A 362 -1.78 27.22 12.57
N LYS A 363 -3.11 27.40 12.61
CA LYS A 363 -3.81 28.07 13.68
C LYS A 363 -4.78 27.15 14.39
N ALA A 364 -4.74 27.19 15.75
CA ALA A 364 -5.71 26.53 16.60
C ALA A 364 -6.98 27.37 16.81
N GLU A 365 -8.05 26.74 17.31
CA GLU A 365 -9.33 27.41 17.62
C GLU A 365 -9.18 28.54 18.64
N ASP A 366 -8.30 28.40 19.62
CA ASP A 366 -8.03 29.40 20.66
C ASP A 366 -7.21 30.61 20.15
N GLY A 367 -6.77 30.57 18.88
CA GLY A 367 -5.97 31.60 18.25
C GLY A 367 -4.47 31.40 18.38
N THR A 368 -4.01 30.34 19.07
CA THR A 368 -2.61 29.93 19.08
C THR A 368 -2.16 29.58 17.65
N THR A 369 -0.89 29.80 17.33
CA THR A 369 -0.32 29.44 16.02
C THR A 369 0.93 28.61 16.21
N LYS A 370 1.10 27.59 15.41
CA LYS A 370 2.35 26.83 15.23
C LYS A 370 2.96 27.24 13.88
N GLU A 371 4.21 27.65 13.92
CA GLU A 371 4.96 28.01 12.71
C GLU A 371 5.94 26.88 12.40
N PHE A 372 5.78 26.28 11.21
CA PHE A 372 6.73 25.33 10.67
C PHE A 372 7.65 26.09 9.73
N SER A 373 8.96 25.89 9.85
CA SER A 373 9.95 26.63 9.08
C SER A 373 10.48 25.79 7.94
N ALA A 374 10.68 26.42 6.78
CA ALA A 374 11.43 25.80 5.70
C ALA A 374 12.88 25.56 6.14
N GLY A 375 13.39 24.37 5.84
CA GLY A 375 14.75 24.00 6.20
C GLY A 375 15.17 22.68 5.62
N SER A 376 16.41 22.26 5.89
CA SER A 376 16.81 20.88 5.61
C SER A 376 16.07 19.91 6.55
N ALA A 377 16.06 18.64 6.19
CA ALA A 377 15.46 17.62 7.05
C ALA A 377 16.10 17.58 8.44
N ASP A 378 17.41 17.91 8.53
CA ASP A 378 18.13 17.95 9.80
C ASP A 378 17.71 19.15 10.68
N ASP A 379 17.36 20.30 10.05
CA ASP A 379 17.03 21.52 10.77
C ASP A 379 15.62 21.49 11.39
N ASN A 380 14.68 20.73 10.81
CA ASN A 380 13.27 20.69 11.21
C ASN A 380 12.73 19.26 11.38
N SER A 381 13.60 18.31 11.66
CA SER A 381 13.25 16.89 11.74
C SER A 381 12.20 16.57 12.80
N GLU A 382 12.27 17.21 13.98
CA GLU A 382 11.30 17.02 15.07
C GLU A 382 9.91 17.50 14.66
N ASP A 383 9.80 18.73 14.13
CA ASP A 383 8.53 19.30 13.68
C ASP A 383 7.89 18.46 12.55
N ARG A 384 8.68 18.00 11.60
CA ARG A 384 8.22 17.15 10.48
C ARG A 384 7.73 15.80 10.97
N PHE A 385 8.45 15.18 11.89
CA PHE A 385 8.08 13.89 12.45
C PHE A 385 6.81 13.98 13.31
N GLU A 386 6.65 15.08 14.07
CA GLU A 386 5.44 15.33 14.85
C GLU A 386 4.18 15.38 13.97
N VAL A 387 4.27 15.97 12.78
CA VAL A 387 3.15 16.03 11.82
C VAL A 387 2.89 14.68 11.15
N LEU A 388 3.94 13.92 10.82
CA LEU A 388 3.84 12.61 10.21
C LEU A 388 3.04 11.64 11.07
#